data_a652390281e73ead4746dcbfcdbe3dc8
#
_entry.id   a652390281e73ead4746dcbfcdbe3dc8
#
_cell.length_a   1.000
_cell.length_b   1.000
_cell.length_c   1.000
_cell.angle_alpha   90.00
_cell.angle_beta   90.00
_cell.angle_gamma   90.00
#
_symmetry.space_group_name_H-M   'P 1'
#
loop_
_entity.id
_entity.type
_entity.pdbx_description
1 polymer ?
#
loop_
_entity_poly.entity_id
_entity_poly.type
_entity_poly.pdbx_seq_one_letter_code
_entity_poly.pdbx_strand_id
1 'polypeptide(L)'
;IVAVGKNNEIGKNNQLLWHIPEDLKNFKKITTGKTVIMGRNTYKSIGRALPNRTNIVLSRNFLETDEKVKEDRKKYENETTKLEFYDDFQKVIEKYKNFTEEIFIIGGGEIYKKSLEMGIIKRIYMSHIDFSDTEADAYFPEIELDKWVTLTEENYDGWKFCIYEKINV
;
A
#
# COMPACT_ATOMS: atom_id res chain seq x y z
N ILE A 1 1.31 1.96 4.21
CA ILE A 1 2.28 2.94 3.70
C ILE A 1 1.66 3.69 2.52
N VAL A 2 1.79 5.01 2.48
CA VAL A 2 1.14 5.87 1.50
C VAL A 2 1.91 7.18 1.33
N ALA A 3 1.86 7.75 0.12
CA ALA A 3 2.26 9.12 -0.14
C ALA A 3 1.02 9.94 -0.50
N VAL A 4 0.84 11.07 0.16
CA VAL A 4 -0.35 11.93 -0.01
C VAL A 4 0.04 13.37 -0.35
N GLY A 5 -0.77 14.03 -1.18
CA GLY A 5 -0.70 15.47 -1.37
C GLY A 5 -1.33 16.23 -0.20
N LYS A 6 -1.37 17.54 -0.30
CA LYS A 6 -1.87 18.43 0.77
C LYS A 6 -3.32 18.18 1.18
N ASN A 7 -4.15 17.66 0.27
CA ASN A 7 -5.56 17.34 0.49
C ASN A 7 -5.83 15.83 0.43
N ASN A 8 -4.85 15.03 0.84
CA ASN A 8 -4.90 13.56 0.82
C ASN A 8 -5.01 12.93 -0.58
N GLU A 9 -4.66 13.67 -1.62
CA GLU A 9 -4.62 13.13 -2.98
C GLU A 9 -3.58 12.01 -3.07
N ILE A 10 -3.93 10.88 -3.70
CA ILE A 10 -3.00 9.76 -3.90
C ILE A 10 -2.85 9.35 -5.37
N GLY A 11 -3.78 9.72 -6.23
CA GLY A 11 -3.68 9.33 -7.63
C GLY A 11 -4.69 9.99 -8.54
N LYS A 12 -4.44 9.82 -9.83
CA LYS A 12 -5.31 10.22 -10.92
C LYS A 12 -5.14 9.22 -12.07
N ASN A 13 -6.25 8.73 -12.63
CA ASN A 13 -6.24 7.75 -13.73
C ASN A 13 -5.35 6.53 -13.44
N ASN A 14 -5.41 6.00 -12.20
CA ASN A 14 -4.61 4.88 -11.71
C ASN A 14 -3.10 5.12 -11.74
N GLN A 15 -2.65 6.36 -11.69
CA GLN A 15 -1.24 6.74 -11.66
C GLN A 15 -0.94 7.66 -10.48
N LEU A 16 0.31 7.65 -10.02
CA LEU A 16 0.79 8.61 -9.03
C LEU A 16 0.80 10.02 -9.62
N LEU A 17 0.55 11.02 -8.77
CA LEU A 17 0.50 12.44 -9.17
C LEU A 17 1.87 13.11 -9.24
N TRP A 18 2.90 12.47 -8.70
CA TRP A 18 4.25 13.02 -8.59
C TRP A 18 5.29 11.92 -8.78
N HIS A 19 6.52 12.34 -9.00
CA HIS A 19 7.68 11.45 -9.05
C HIS A 19 8.77 12.01 -8.14
N ILE A 20 8.95 11.37 -6.99
CA ILE A 20 9.98 11.74 -6.01
C ILE A 20 10.87 10.52 -5.77
N PRO A 21 12.06 10.46 -6.41
CA PRO A 21 12.94 9.29 -6.32
C PRO A 21 13.31 8.89 -4.88
N GLU A 22 13.50 9.86 -3.99
CA GLU A 22 13.84 9.61 -2.58
C GLU A 22 12.70 8.95 -1.83
N ASP A 23 11.45 9.33 -2.12
CA ASP A 23 10.25 8.68 -1.56
C ASP A 23 10.13 7.23 -2.06
N LEU A 24 10.37 6.99 -3.34
CA LEU A 24 10.38 5.64 -3.91
C LEU A 24 11.48 4.76 -3.32
N LYS A 25 12.67 5.32 -3.07
CA LYS A 25 13.75 4.61 -2.38
C LYS A 25 13.36 4.26 -0.94
N ASN A 26 12.72 5.19 -0.24
CA ASN A 26 12.23 4.96 1.12
C ASN A 26 11.17 3.85 1.15
N PHE A 27 10.22 3.88 0.25
CA PHE A 27 9.22 2.82 0.07
C PHE A 27 9.88 1.45 -0.15
N LYS A 28 10.82 1.38 -1.06
CA LYS A 28 11.57 0.15 -1.35
C LYS A 28 12.33 -0.35 -0.13
N LYS A 29 13.02 0.54 0.57
CA LYS A 29 13.77 0.21 1.80
C LYS A 29 12.87 -0.38 2.88
N ILE A 30 11.71 0.23 3.10
CA ILE A 30 10.76 -0.20 4.14
C ILE A 30 10.11 -1.54 3.79
N THR A 31 9.73 -1.75 2.54
CA THR A 31 8.91 -2.90 2.13
C THR A 31 9.70 -4.10 1.63
N THR A 32 10.98 -3.96 1.27
CA THR A 32 11.80 -5.08 0.78
C THR A 32 11.92 -6.18 1.85
N GLY A 33 11.72 -7.42 1.44
CA GLY A 33 11.68 -8.57 2.34
C GLY A 33 10.37 -8.74 3.11
N LYS A 34 9.39 -7.89 2.86
CA LYS A 34 8.09 -7.88 3.55
C LYS A 34 6.96 -8.36 2.65
N THR A 35 5.78 -8.47 3.24
CA THR A 35 4.54 -8.76 2.53
C THR A 35 3.81 -7.44 2.26
N VAL A 36 3.36 -7.25 1.03
CA VAL A 36 2.57 -6.08 0.61
C VAL A 36 1.21 -6.53 0.09
N ILE A 37 0.17 -5.78 0.45
CA ILE A 37 -1.22 -6.01 0.01
C ILE A 37 -1.64 -4.82 -0.83
N MET A 38 -2.19 -5.10 -2.00
CA MET A 38 -2.65 -4.08 -2.94
C MET A 38 -3.95 -4.49 -3.62
N GLY A 39 -4.69 -3.51 -4.09
CA GLY A 39 -5.82 -3.76 -4.99
C GLY A 39 -5.36 -4.02 -6.42
N ARG A 40 -6.29 -4.52 -7.24
CA ARG A 40 -6.05 -4.84 -8.66
C ARG A 40 -5.52 -3.64 -9.46
N ASN A 41 -6.11 -2.46 -9.28
CA ASN A 41 -5.72 -1.27 -10.04
C ASN A 41 -4.30 -0.83 -9.70
N THR A 42 -3.90 -0.94 -8.43
CA THR A 42 -2.52 -0.68 -8.01
C THR A 42 -1.56 -1.68 -8.63
N TYR A 43 -1.90 -2.97 -8.64
CA TYR A 43 -1.09 -3.99 -9.28
C TYR A 43 -0.90 -3.70 -10.79
N LYS A 44 -1.98 -3.36 -11.48
CA LYS A 44 -1.91 -2.97 -12.91
C LYS A 44 -1.06 -1.72 -13.14
N SER A 45 -1.18 -0.72 -12.27
CA SER A 45 -0.42 0.52 -12.34
C SER A 45 1.09 0.28 -12.17
N ILE A 46 1.47 -0.57 -11.21
CA ILE A 46 2.87 -0.97 -11.00
C ILE A 46 3.36 -1.80 -12.19
N GLY A 47 2.51 -2.62 -12.78
CA GLY A 47 2.79 -3.40 -13.99
C GLY A 47 3.53 -4.71 -13.76
N ARG A 48 3.87 -5.04 -12.51
CA ARG A 48 4.60 -6.26 -12.14
C ARG A 48 4.48 -6.56 -10.65
N ALA A 49 4.84 -7.78 -10.25
CA ALA A 49 5.11 -8.06 -8.85
C ALA A 49 6.36 -7.29 -8.39
N LEU A 50 6.31 -6.73 -7.20
CA LEU A 50 7.45 -6.03 -6.61
C LEU A 50 8.53 -7.05 -6.21
N PRO A 51 9.78 -6.89 -6.68
CA PRO A 51 10.84 -7.83 -6.39
C PRO A 51 11.15 -7.94 -4.89
N ASN A 52 11.54 -9.14 -4.44
CA ASN A 52 11.96 -9.43 -3.07
C ASN A 52 10.87 -9.16 -2.02
N ARG A 53 9.62 -9.35 -2.41
CA ARG A 53 8.45 -9.19 -1.54
C ARG A 53 7.43 -10.28 -1.80
N THR A 54 6.61 -10.56 -0.81
CA THR A 54 5.38 -11.32 -1.03
C THR A 54 4.30 -10.34 -1.45
N ASN A 55 3.84 -10.45 -2.70
CA ASN A 55 2.82 -9.57 -3.26
C ASN A 55 1.46 -10.24 -3.14
N ILE A 56 0.53 -9.60 -2.43
CA ILE A 56 -0.86 -10.04 -2.32
C ILE A 56 -1.73 -9.05 -3.08
N VAL A 57 -2.46 -9.54 -4.07
CA VAL A 57 -3.38 -8.74 -4.89
C VAL A 57 -4.81 -9.12 -4.58
N LEU A 58 -5.61 -8.15 -4.19
CA LEU A 58 -7.04 -8.30 -3.98
C LEU A 58 -7.79 -7.97 -5.26
N SER A 59 -8.50 -8.95 -5.79
CA SER A 59 -9.29 -8.77 -7.00
C SER A 59 -10.45 -9.76 -7.05
N ARG A 60 -11.66 -9.26 -7.33
CA ARG A 60 -12.84 -10.10 -7.55
C ARG A 60 -12.79 -10.86 -8.88
N ASN A 61 -11.94 -10.43 -9.80
CA ASN A 61 -11.90 -10.90 -11.19
C ASN A 61 -10.69 -11.80 -11.50
N PHE A 62 -9.80 -12.05 -10.54
CA PHE A 62 -8.67 -12.96 -10.71
C PHE A 62 -8.90 -14.22 -9.89
N LEU A 63 -9.08 -15.33 -10.56
CA LEU A 63 -9.11 -16.66 -9.96
C LEU A 63 -7.74 -17.30 -10.13
N GLU A 64 -7.37 -18.22 -9.26
CA GLU A 64 -6.12 -18.98 -9.40
C GLU A 64 -6.03 -19.79 -10.69
N THR A 65 -7.18 -20.07 -11.30
CA THR A 65 -7.30 -20.75 -12.60
C THR A 65 -7.13 -19.81 -13.79
N ASP A 66 -7.05 -18.49 -13.56
CA ASP A 66 -6.89 -17.49 -14.62
C ASP A 66 -5.51 -17.63 -15.26
N GLU A 67 -5.47 -17.72 -16.60
CA GLU A 67 -4.22 -17.83 -17.35
C GLU A 67 -3.28 -16.66 -17.12
N LYS A 68 -3.83 -15.44 -16.96
CA LYS A 68 -3.03 -14.24 -16.66
C LYS A 68 -2.33 -14.36 -15.31
N VAL A 69 -3.02 -14.90 -14.30
CA VAL A 69 -2.43 -15.17 -12.97
C VAL A 69 -1.29 -16.17 -13.10
N LYS A 70 -1.50 -17.26 -13.83
CA LYS A 70 -0.47 -18.28 -14.06
C LYS A 70 0.75 -17.71 -14.79
N GLU A 71 0.53 -16.91 -15.82
CA GLU A 71 1.59 -16.24 -16.59
C GLU A 71 2.40 -15.29 -15.70
N ASP A 72 1.74 -14.46 -14.92
CA ASP A 72 2.39 -13.50 -14.02
C ASP A 72 3.18 -14.20 -12.92
N ARG A 73 2.65 -15.28 -12.35
CA ARG A 73 3.38 -16.10 -11.39
C ARG A 73 4.64 -16.69 -12.01
N LYS A 74 4.53 -17.28 -13.18
CA LYS A 74 5.68 -17.85 -13.92
C LYS A 74 6.73 -16.80 -14.21
N LYS A 75 6.30 -15.58 -14.55
CA LYS A 75 7.19 -14.47 -14.93
C LYS A 75 7.91 -13.85 -13.75
N TYR A 76 7.23 -13.68 -12.62
CA TYR A 76 7.71 -12.86 -11.50
C TYR A 76 8.12 -13.65 -10.27
N GLU A 77 7.57 -14.83 -10.02
CA GLU A 77 7.92 -15.60 -8.85
C GLU A 77 9.34 -16.19 -8.94
N ASN A 78 10.04 -16.15 -7.81
CA ASN A 78 11.33 -16.77 -7.61
C ASN A 78 11.52 -17.11 -6.13
N GLU A 79 12.75 -17.36 -5.68
CA GLU A 79 13.01 -17.72 -4.27
C GLU A 79 12.61 -16.61 -3.28
N THR A 80 12.69 -15.34 -3.67
CA THR A 80 12.47 -14.19 -2.81
C THR A 80 11.24 -13.36 -3.17
N THR A 81 10.59 -13.65 -4.30
CA THR A 81 9.41 -12.94 -4.77
C THR A 81 8.24 -13.89 -4.90
N LYS A 82 7.13 -13.59 -4.24
CA LYS A 82 5.88 -14.36 -4.30
C LYS A 82 4.73 -13.49 -4.80
N LEU A 83 3.75 -14.12 -5.45
CA LEU A 83 2.59 -13.45 -6.01
C LEU A 83 1.34 -14.28 -5.71
N GLU A 84 0.45 -13.72 -4.87
CA GLU A 84 -0.78 -14.38 -4.43
C GLU A 84 -1.97 -13.49 -4.80
N PHE A 85 -3.07 -14.12 -5.21
CA PHE A 85 -4.32 -13.42 -5.55
C PHE A 85 -5.45 -13.91 -4.64
N TYR A 86 -6.24 -12.98 -4.14
CA TYR A 86 -7.40 -13.26 -3.28
C TYR A 86 -8.61 -12.44 -3.74
N ASP A 87 -9.79 -13.04 -3.65
CA ASP A 87 -11.05 -12.38 -3.97
C ASP A 87 -11.69 -11.67 -2.77
N ASP A 88 -11.19 -11.92 -1.56
CA ASP A 88 -11.73 -11.39 -0.32
C ASP A 88 -10.61 -11.03 0.66
N PHE A 89 -10.65 -9.80 1.16
CA PHE A 89 -9.69 -9.29 2.14
C PHE A 89 -9.69 -10.12 3.44
N GLN A 90 -10.88 -10.63 3.86
CA GLN A 90 -11.00 -11.46 5.05
C GLN A 90 -10.19 -12.75 4.95
N LYS A 91 -10.10 -13.35 3.77
CA LYS A 91 -9.28 -14.54 3.51
C LYS A 91 -7.79 -14.26 3.76
N VAL A 92 -7.32 -13.07 3.38
CA VAL A 92 -5.93 -12.64 3.64
C VAL A 92 -5.69 -12.48 5.13
N ILE A 93 -6.60 -11.81 5.84
CA ILE A 93 -6.51 -11.60 7.29
C ILE A 93 -6.45 -12.95 8.01
N GLU A 94 -7.30 -13.89 7.65
CA GLU A 94 -7.33 -15.22 8.27
C GLU A 94 -6.03 -16.00 8.02
N LYS A 95 -5.50 -15.95 6.80
CA LYS A 95 -4.24 -16.61 6.46
C LYS A 95 -3.06 -16.05 7.26
N TYR A 96 -3.02 -14.75 7.46
CA TYR A 96 -1.89 -14.06 8.08
C TYR A 96 -2.10 -13.70 9.55
N LYS A 97 -3.18 -14.15 10.19
CA LYS A 97 -3.53 -13.78 11.57
C LYS A 97 -2.43 -14.07 12.61
N ASN A 98 -1.61 -15.10 12.38
CA ASN A 98 -0.51 -15.49 13.27
C ASN A 98 0.86 -15.02 12.76
N PHE A 99 0.87 -14.21 11.71
CA PHE A 99 2.11 -13.68 11.15
C PHE A 99 2.67 -12.59 12.06
N THR A 100 3.95 -12.67 12.40
CA THR A 100 4.58 -11.79 13.39
C THR A 100 5.29 -10.58 12.78
N GLU A 101 5.53 -10.60 11.47
CA GLU A 101 6.17 -9.48 10.78
C GLU A 101 5.14 -8.46 10.29
N GLU A 102 5.60 -7.23 10.06
CA GLU A 102 4.75 -6.20 9.49
C GLU A 102 4.31 -6.56 8.06
N ILE A 103 3.03 -6.35 7.79
CA ILE A 103 2.43 -6.45 6.47
C ILE A 103 1.99 -5.05 6.06
N PHE A 104 2.36 -4.62 4.85
CA PHE A 104 2.09 -3.27 4.38
C PHE A 104 0.93 -3.25 3.39
N ILE A 105 -0.07 -2.43 3.66
CA ILE A 105 -1.12 -2.06 2.70
C ILE A 105 -0.54 -0.93 1.83
N ILE A 106 -0.50 -1.14 0.51
CA ILE A 106 0.14 -0.19 -0.41
C ILE A 106 -0.81 0.49 -1.40
N GLY A 107 -2.11 0.25 -1.26
CA GLY A 107 -3.13 0.98 -2.01
C GLY A 107 -4.06 0.06 -2.82
N GLY A 108 -5.02 0.58 -3.54
CA GLY A 108 -5.34 2.02 -3.59
C GLY A 108 -6.34 2.48 -2.54
N GLY A 109 -7.01 3.59 -2.86
CA GLY A 109 -7.91 4.26 -1.93
C GLY A 109 -8.96 3.37 -1.28
N GLU A 110 -9.59 2.48 -2.03
CA GLU A 110 -10.58 1.53 -1.51
C GLU A 110 -9.99 0.55 -0.50
N ILE A 111 -8.78 0.06 -0.75
CA ILE A 111 -8.09 -0.88 0.15
C ILE A 111 -7.63 -0.15 1.42
N TYR A 112 -7.12 1.06 1.31
CA TYR A 112 -6.80 1.90 2.47
C TYR A 112 -8.03 2.13 3.34
N LYS A 113 -9.13 2.56 2.73
CA LYS A 113 -10.39 2.82 3.43
C LYS A 113 -10.88 1.57 4.17
N LYS A 114 -10.97 0.45 3.47
CA LYS A 114 -11.45 -0.82 4.02
C LYS A 114 -10.58 -1.29 5.20
N SER A 115 -9.26 -1.23 5.06
CA SER A 115 -8.34 -1.65 6.13
C SER A 115 -8.45 -0.77 7.38
N LEU A 116 -8.62 0.54 7.20
CA LEU A 116 -8.84 1.47 8.33
C LEU A 116 -10.18 1.23 9.00
N GLU A 117 -11.26 1.02 8.23
CA GLU A 117 -12.59 0.71 8.76
C GLU A 117 -12.63 -0.61 9.56
N MET A 118 -11.83 -1.59 9.15
CA MET A 118 -11.70 -2.87 9.85
C MET A 118 -10.91 -2.76 11.17
N GLY A 119 -10.27 -1.63 11.43
CA GLY A 119 -9.51 -1.40 12.65
C GLY A 119 -8.23 -2.22 12.78
N ILE A 120 -7.73 -2.80 11.69
CA ILE A 120 -6.55 -3.68 11.70
C ILE A 120 -5.23 -2.93 11.56
N ILE A 121 -5.27 -1.64 11.22
CA ILE A 121 -4.07 -0.83 11.00
C ILE A 121 -3.51 -0.35 12.33
N LYS A 122 -2.25 -0.67 12.59
CA LYS A 122 -1.52 -0.25 13.80
C LYS A 122 -0.63 0.95 13.56
N ARG A 123 -0.04 1.05 12.36
CA ARG A 123 0.87 2.14 11.97
C ARG A 123 0.56 2.65 10.58
N ILE A 124 0.78 3.93 10.38
CA ILE A 124 0.71 4.57 9.07
C ILE A 124 2.07 5.18 8.78
N TYR A 125 2.69 4.71 7.71
CA TYR A 125 3.93 5.26 7.15
C TYR A 125 3.51 6.22 6.04
N MET A 126 3.62 7.52 6.27
CA MET A 126 3.04 8.52 5.39
C MET A 126 4.06 9.54 4.92
N SER A 127 4.21 9.65 3.60
CA SER A 127 4.93 10.74 2.97
C SER A 127 3.94 11.85 2.65
N HIS A 128 4.14 13.02 3.23
CA HIS A 128 3.37 14.22 2.97
C HIS A 128 4.06 15.04 1.90
N ILE A 129 3.49 15.07 0.71
CA ILE A 129 4.05 15.75 -0.44
C ILE A 129 3.51 17.18 -0.51
N ASP A 130 4.39 18.14 -0.70
CA ASP A 130 4.02 19.56 -0.86
C ASP A 130 3.47 19.80 -2.27
N PHE A 131 2.33 19.19 -2.55
CA PHE A 131 1.67 19.18 -3.84
C PHE A 131 0.16 19.09 -3.64
N SER A 132 -0.59 19.68 -4.57
CA SER A 132 -2.05 19.60 -4.60
C SER A 132 -2.52 19.48 -6.05
N ASP A 133 -3.49 18.62 -6.30
CA ASP A 133 -4.14 18.47 -7.61
C ASP A 133 -5.64 18.39 -7.42
N THR A 134 -6.34 19.42 -7.92
CA THR A 134 -7.81 19.50 -7.83
C THR A 134 -8.51 18.48 -8.74
N GLU A 135 -7.79 17.87 -9.68
CA GLU A 135 -8.32 16.86 -10.60
C GLU A 135 -7.99 15.43 -10.15
N ALA A 136 -7.40 15.24 -8.98
CA ALA A 136 -7.17 13.91 -8.42
C ALA A 136 -8.50 13.14 -8.29
N ASP A 137 -8.46 11.85 -8.52
CA ASP A 137 -9.64 10.97 -8.44
C ASP A 137 -9.50 9.88 -7.38
N ALA A 138 -8.34 9.77 -6.75
CA ALA A 138 -8.10 8.86 -5.64
C ALA A 138 -7.53 9.60 -4.44
N TYR A 139 -8.08 9.30 -3.26
CA TYR A 139 -7.74 9.97 -2.00
C TYR A 139 -7.50 8.97 -0.89
N PHE A 140 -6.56 9.30 -0.01
CA PHE A 140 -6.41 8.60 1.26
C PHE A 140 -7.53 9.07 2.19
N PRO A 141 -8.17 8.14 2.95
CA PRO A 141 -9.26 8.52 3.86
C PRO A 141 -8.79 9.49 4.93
N GLU A 142 -9.69 10.37 5.38
CA GLU A 142 -9.41 11.18 6.56
C GLU A 142 -9.22 10.29 7.78
N ILE A 143 -8.18 10.58 8.57
CA ILE A 143 -7.91 9.90 9.83
C ILE A 143 -8.23 10.82 10.99
N GLU A 144 -8.74 10.25 12.07
CA GLU A 144 -8.99 10.98 13.31
C GLU A 144 -7.67 11.19 14.04
N LEU A 145 -7.07 12.39 13.91
CA LEU A 145 -5.72 12.70 14.40
C LEU A 145 -5.53 12.45 15.90
N ASP A 146 -6.59 12.56 16.70
CA ASP A 146 -6.58 12.28 18.12
C ASP A 146 -6.40 10.80 18.47
N LYS A 147 -6.57 9.91 17.49
CA LYS A 147 -6.37 8.46 17.64
C LYS A 147 -4.96 7.99 17.26
N TRP A 148 -4.10 8.89 16.81
CA TRP A 148 -2.76 8.58 16.32
C TRP A 148 -1.71 9.46 16.98
N VAL A 149 -0.56 8.88 17.30
CA VAL A 149 0.61 9.60 17.81
C VAL A 149 1.73 9.54 16.78
N THR A 150 2.42 10.66 16.59
CA THR A 150 3.58 10.72 15.70
C THR A 150 4.80 10.12 16.39
N LEU A 151 5.34 9.04 15.83
CA LEU A 151 6.56 8.40 16.30
C LEU A 151 7.81 9.03 15.66
N THR A 152 7.72 9.36 14.36
CA THR A 152 8.85 9.83 13.56
C THR A 152 8.36 10.92 12.62
N GLU A 153 9.17 11.96 12.46
CA GLU A 153 8.98 13.00 11.47
C GLU A 153 10.34 13.37 10.89
N GLU A 154 10.50 13.22 9.59
CA GLU A 154 11.71 13.56 8.84
C GLU A 154 11.36 14.53 7.72
N ASN A 155 11.97 15.69 7.71
CA ASN A 155 11.70 16.76 6.74
C ASN A 155 12.71 16.72 5.59
N TYR A 156 12.19 16.83 4.37
CA TYR A 156 12.96 16.87 3.13
C TYR A 156 12.53 18.06 2.28
N ASP A 157 13.19 18.28 1.16
CA ASP A 157 12.82 19.34 0.23
C ASP A 157 11.56 18.95 -0.55
N GLY A 158 10.47 19.67 -0.30
CA GLY A 158 9.16 19.44 -0.95
C GLY A 158 8.36 18.27 -0.42
N TRP A 159 8.80 17.59 0.65
CA TRP A 159 8.04 16.54 1.30
C TRP A 159 8.54 16.24 2.70
N LYS A 160 7.74 15.54 3.50
CA LYS A 160 8.16 15.01 4.79
C LYS A 160 7.65 13.58 4.96
N PHE A 161 8.39 12.77 5.71
CA PHE A 161 8.01 11.40 6.04
C PHE A 161 7.66 11.30 7.51
N CYS A 162 6.50 10.71 7.81
CA CYS A 162 6.02 10.50 9.18
C CYS A 162 5.64 9.03 9.40
N ILE A 163 5.85 8.57 10.62
CA ILE A 163 5.29 7.31 11.10
C ILE A 163 4.32 7.63 12.22
N TYR A 164 3.07 7.23 12.05
CA TYR A 164 2.02 7.36 13.05
C TYR A 164 1.69 6.00 13.64
N GLU A 165 1.48 5.95 14.94
CA GLU A 165 1.05 4.74 15.64
C GLU A 165 -0.33 4.99 16.26
N LYS A 166 -1.21 3.99 16.14
CA LYS A 166 -2.55 4.07 16.72
C LYS A 166 -2.46 4.01 18.24
N ILE A 167 -3.14 4.94 18.90
CA ILE A 167 -3.25 4.96 20.34
C ILE A 167 -4.20 3.83 20.75
N ASN A 168 -3.70 2.90 21.56
CA ASN A 168 -4.53 1.86 22.15
C ASN A 168 -5.29 2.47 23.35
N VAL A 169 -6.59 2.53 23.22
CA VAL A 169 -7.48 2.95 24.28
C VAL A 169 -8.05 1.72 24.96
#